data_59e6d801a5485af170d549c0fb7141ce
#
_entry.id   59e6d801a5485af170d549c0fb7141ce
#
_cell.length_a   1.000
_cell.length_b   1.000
_cell.length_c   1.000
_cell.angle_alpha   90.00
_cell.angle_beta   90.00
_cell.angle_gamma   90.00
#
_symmetry.space_group_name_H-M   'P 1'
#
loop_
_entity.id
_entity.type
_entity.pdbx_description
1 polymer ?
#
loop_
_entity_poly.entity_id
_entity_poly.type
_entity_poly.pdbx_seq_one_letter_code
_entity_poly.pdbx_strand_id
1 'polypeptide(L)'
;MIEKLGEIAGPDAVYVAGVGQHQMWAAQFIKYEKPRTWLNSGGLGTMGFAIPAAMGAKIARPDAEVWAIDGDGCFQMTNQELATCAIEGAPIKVALINNGNLGMVRQWQSLFYQERYSQTDLATHSHRIPDFVKLAEALGCVGLRCEREEDVVDVINQARAINDRPVVIDFIVGADAQVWPMVAAGTSNDEIQAARGIRPLFDDESEGHA
;
A
#
# COMPACT_ATOMS: atom_id res chain seq x y z
N MET A 1 3.84 5.65 -8.28
CA MET A 1 2.77 4.70 -8.61
C MET A 1 1.47 4.99 -7.83
N ILE A 2 1.46 5.01 -6.47
CA ILE A 2 0.25 5.25 -5.64
C ILE A 2 -0.45 6.57 -6.00
N GLU A 3 0.28 7.66 -6.22
CA GLU A 3 -0.26 8.92 -6.68
C GLU A 3 -1.01 8.77 -8.02
N LYS A 4 -0.40 8.09 -8.99
CA LYS A 4 -1.03 7.79 -10.29
C LYS A 4 -2.30 6.95 -10.14
N LEU A 5 -2.29 5.99 -9.22
CA LEU A 5 -3.50 5.23 -8.90
C LEU A 5 -4.64 6.16 -8.43
N GLY A 6 -4.33 7.07 -7.52
CA GLY A 6 -5.31 8.05 -7.02
C GLY A 6 -5.82 9.00 -8.11
N GLU A 7 -4.94 9.48 -9.00
CA GLU A 7 -5.31 10.33 -10.13
C GLU A 7 -6.24 9.60 -11.13
N ILE A 8 -5.96 8.33 -11.43
CA ILE A 8 -6.69 7.55 -12.43
C ILE A 8 -8.03 7.03 -11.90
N ALA A 9 -8.06 6.46 -10.69
CA ALA A 9 -9.28 5.94 -10.09
C ALA A 9 -10.19 7.05 -9.56
N GLY A 10 -9.61 8.16 -9.13
CA GLY A 10 -10.32 9.39 -8.77
C GLY A 10 -11.00 9.35 -7.40
N PRO A 11 -11.72 10.45 -7.04
CA PRO A 11 -12.24 10.66 -5.69
C PRO A 11 -13.48 9.83 -5.36
N ASP A 12 -14.09 9.18 -6.35
CA ASP A 12 -15.27 8.33 -6.16
C ASP A 12 -14.91 6.89 -5.78
N ALA A 13 -13.68 6.47 -6.04
CA ALA A 13 -13.19 5.16 -5.70
C ALA A 13 -13.07 4.98 -4.16
N VAL A 14 -13.23 3.76 -3.71
CA VAL A 14 -12.94 3.36 -2.33
C VAL A 14 -11.55 2.78 -2.28
N TYR A 15 -10.71 3.37 -1.46
CA TYR A 15 -9.34 2.90 -1.23
C TYR A 15 -9.24 2.24 0.14
N VAL A 16 -8.72 1.04 0.15
CA VAL A 16 -8.55 0.25 1.38
C VAL A 16 -7.08 -0.10 1.52
N ALA A 17 -6.42 0.27 2.60
CA ALA A 17 -5.02 -0.02 2.77
C ALA A 17 -4.75 -1.06 3.86
N GLY A 18 -3.77 -1.92 3.59
CA GLY A 18 -3.07 -2.70 4.60
C GLY A 18 -2.20 -1.81 5.49
N VAL A 19 -1.26 -2.39 6.20
CA VAL A 19 -0.42 -1.67 7.16
C VAL A 19 1.05 -1.71 6.76
N GLY A 20 1.65 -0.52 6.65
CA GLY A 20 3.05 -0.36 6.29
C GLY A 20 3.33 0.93 5.52
N GLN A 21 4.44 0.98 4.80
CA GLN A 21 4.83 2.14 3.99
C GLN A 21 3.76 2.48 2.94
N HIS A 22 3.18 1.48 2.29
CA HIS A 22 2.11 1.64 1.29
C HIS A 22 0.88 2.35 1.87
N GLN A 23 0.51 2.07 3.12
CA GLN A 23 -0.57 2.76 3.84
C GLN A 23 -0.26 4.24 4.00
N MET A 24 0.95 4.55 4.46
CA MET A 24 1.37 5.93 4.70
C MET A 24 1.46 6.72 3.39
N TRP A 25 2.02 6.13 2.33
CA TRP A 25 2.05 6.76 1.01
C TRP A 25 0.65 6.94 0.41
N ALA A 26 -0.27 5.97 0.61
CA ALA A 26 -1.65 6.14 0.18
C ALA A 26 -2.32 7.31 0.92
N ALA A 27 -2.09 7.46 2.22
CA ALA A 27 -2.59 8.59 2.99
C ALA A 27 -1.99 9.94 2.56
N GLN A 28 -0.72 9.94 2.11
CA GLN A 28 -0.02 11.17 1.69
C GLN A 28 -0.34 11.61 0.26
N PHE A 29 -0.48 10.67 -0.67
CA PHE A 29 -0.49 10.97 -2.11
C PHE A 29 -1.86 10.84 -2.78
N ILE A 30 -2.80 10.12 -2.20
CA ILE A 30 -4.17 10.04 -2.75
C ILE A 30 -4.99 11.20 -2.20
N LYS A 31 -5.73 11.88 -3.06
CA LYS A 31 -6.65 12.96 -2.68
C LYS A 31 -8.02 12.37 -2.34
N TYR A 32 -8.41 12.50 -1.09
CA TYR A 32 -9.70 12.03 -0.57
C TYR A 32 -10.68 13.20 -0.47
N GLU A 33 -11.71 13.21 -1.30
CA GLU A 33 -12.70 14.29 -1.34
C GLU A 33 -14.05 13.88 -0.72
N LYS A 34 -14.27 12.59 -0.51
CA LYS A 34 -15.51 12.06 0.02
C LYS A 34 -15.31 11.28 1.31
N PRO A 35 -16.21 11.43 2.30
CA PRO A 35 -16.14 10.61 3.50
C PRO A 35 -16.37 9.12 3.16
N ARG A 36 -15.75 8.23 3.95
CA ARG A 36 -15.86 6.77 3.80
C ARG A 36 -15.33 6.22 2.46
N THR A 37 -14.37 6.91 1.85
CA THR A 37 -13.62 6.40 0.69
C THR A 37 -12.20 5.97 1.04
N TRP A 38 -11.75 6.22 2.27
CA TRP A 38 -10.49 5.78 2.82
C TRP A 38 -10.72 4.85 4.02
N LEU A 39 -10.36 3.56 3.87
CA LEU A 39 -10.51 2.54 4.90
C LEU A 39 -9.15 1.96 5.26
N ASN A 40 -8.81 1.94 6.53
CA ASN A 40 -7.56 1.36 7.01
C ASN A 40 -7.65 0.99 8.49
N SER A 41 -6.75 0.12 8.95
CA SER A 41 -6.61 -0.24 10.36
C SER A 41 -5.68 0.75 11.06
N GLY A 42 -6.06 2.04 11.11
CA GLY A 42 -5.22 3.11 11.65
C GLY A 42 -5.02 3.07 13.17
N GLY A 43 -5.92 2.44 13.90
CA GLY A 43 -5.82 2.30 15.36
C GLY A 43 -4.94 1.14 15.79
N LEU A 44 -5.26 -0.08 15.36
CA LEU A 44 -4.54 -1.29 15.78
C LEU A 44 -3.38 -1.67 14.85
N GLY A 45 -3.33 -1.14 13.63
CA GLY A 45 -2.27 -1.48 12.68
C GLY A 45 -2.30 -2.95 12.25
N THR A 46 -3.48 -3.47 11.90
CA THR A 46 -3.67 -4.88 11.56
C THR A 46 -3.20 -5.17 10.14
N MET A 47 -2.09 -5.88 9.99
CA MET A 47 -1.66 -6.42 8.70
C MET A 47 -2.69 -7.45 8.20
N GLY A 48 -2.95 -7.46 6.87
CA GLY A 48 -3.98 -8.29 6.27
C GLY A 48 -5.38 -7.68 6.27
N PHE A 49 -5.55 -6.44 6.69
CA PHE A 49 -6.84 -5.75 6.69
C PHE A 49 -7.39 -5.46 5.28
N ALA A 50 -6.50 -5.19 4.30
CA ALA A 50 -6.91 -4.61 3.02
C ALA A 50 -7.88 -5.50 2.24
N ILE A 51 -7.55 -6.76 2.02
CA ILE A 51 -8.33 -7.66 1.16
C ILE A 51 -9.74 -7.88 1.71
N PRO A 52 -9.93 -8.38 2.96
CA PRO A 52 -11.27 -8.61 3.50
C PRO A 52 -12.10 -7.32 3.63
N ALA A 53 -11.48 -6.20 3.97
CA ALA A 53 -12.19 -4.94 4.05
C ALA A 53 -12.59 -4.39 2.67
N ALA A 54 -11.76 -4.57 1.63
CA ALA A 54 -12.10 -4.23 0.25
C ALA A 54 -13.26 -5.10 -0.27
N MET A 55 -13.25 -6.41 0.04
CA MET A 55 -14.37 -7.30 -0.25
C MET A 55 -15.67 -6.77 0.37
N GLY A 56 -15.64 -6.46 1.67
CA GLY A 56 -16.80 -5.91 2.38
C GLY A 56 -17.27 -4.58 1.78
N ALA A 57 -16.35 -3.69 1.42
CA ALA A 57 -16.66 -2.42 0.76
C ALA A 57 -17.33 -2.63 -0.61
N LYS A 58 -16.85 -3.59 -1.40
CA LYS A 58 -17.42 -3.91 -2.71
C LYS A 58 -18.82 -4.51 -2.60
N ILE A 59 -19.04 -5.39 -1.63
CA ILE A 59 -20.37 -5.98 -1.37
C ILE A 59 -21.35 -4.89 -0.90
N ALA A 60 -20.90 -4.01 -0.01
CA ALA A 60 -21.74 -2.93 0.52
C ALA A 60 -22.01 -1.82 -0.51
N ARG A 61 -21.12 -1.64 -1.50
CA ARG A 61 -21.21 -0.61 -2.54
C ARG A 61 -20.88 -1.24 -3.91
N PRO A 62 -21.78 -2.05 -4.48
CA PRO A 62 -21.51 -2.84 -5.68
C PRO A 62 -21.13 -2.01 -6.91
N ASP A 63 -21.60 -0.76 -6.99
CA ASP A 63 -21.29 0.16 -8.11
C ASP A 63 -19.96 0.89 -7.93
N ALA A 64 -19.36 0.88 -6.73
CA ALA A 64 -18.11 1.58 -6.48
C ALA A 64 -16.92 0.82 -7.06
N GLU A 65 -15.97 1.56 -7.60
CA GLU A 65 -14.62 1.05 -7.85
C GLU A 65 -13.89 0.91 -6.51
N VAL A 66 -13.36 -0.29 -6.19
CA VAL A 66 -12.71 -0.56 -4.91
C VAL A 66 -11.29 -1.05 -5.14
N TRP A 67 -10.34 -0.33 -4.55
CA TRP A 67 -8.91 -0.63 -4.59
C TRP A 67 -8.40 -1.04 -3.21
N ALA A 68 -7.82 -2.23 -3.12
CA ALA A 68 -7.00 -2.63 -1.99
C ALA A 68 -5.54 -2.27 -2.29
N ILE A 69 -4.93 -1.44 -1.46
CA ILE A 69 -3.50 -1.07 -1.54
C ILE A 69 -2.79 -1.84 -0.45
N ASP A 70 -2.00 -2.83 -0.84
CA ASP A 70 -1.41 -3.75 0.13
C ASP A 70 0.09 -3.97 -0.13
N GLY A 71 0.84 -4.28 0.90
CA GLY A 71 2.24 -4.70 0.79
C GLY A 71 2.32 -6.22 0.69
N ASP A 72 3.43 -6.72 0.13
CA ASP A 72 3.68 -8.15 -0.02
C ASP A 72 3.61 -8.92 1.30
N GLY A 73 4.10 -8.35 2.40
CA GLY A 73 3.95 -8.95 3.73
C GLY A 73 2.52 -8.95 4.27
N CYS A 74 1.77 -7.86 4.09
CA CYS A 74 0.37 -7.78 4.49
C CYS A 74 -0.53 -8.70 3.65
N PHE A 75 -0.34 -8.69 2.33
CA PHE A 75 -1.07 -9.50 1.38
C PHE A 75 -1.02 -10.98 1.71
N GLN A 76 0.15 -11.48 2.12
CA GLN A 76 0.32 -12.89 2.49
C GLN A 76 -0.49 -13.32 3.72
N MET A 77 -1.01 -12.39 4.51
CA MET A 77 -1.81 -12.70 5.71
C MET A 77 -3.24 -13.12 5.37
N THR A 78 -3.84 -12.56 4.30
CA THR A 78 -5.27 -12.75 4.00
C THR A 78 -5.56 -12.89 2.51
N ASN A 79 -4.57 -13.18 1.67
CA ASN A 79 -4.78 -13.34 0.22
C ASN A 79 -5.81 -14.42 -0.14
N GLN A 80 -6.01 -15.43 0.72
CA GLN A 80 -7.00 -16.49 0.52
C GLN A 80 -8.43 -15.95 0.37
N GLU A 81 -8.74 -14.76 0.90
CA GLU A 81 -10.05 -14.12 0.74
C GLU A 81 -10.36 -13.71 -0.71
N LEU A 82 -9.34 -13.65 -1.54
CA LEU A 82 -9.53 -13.45 -2.99
C LEU A 82 -10.31 -14.59 -3.65
N ALA A 83 -10.20 -15.82 -3.13
CA ALA A 83 -11.02 -16.93 -3.60
C ALA A 83 -12.51 -16.66 -3.31
N THR A 84 -12.82 -16.14 -2.13
CA THR A 84 -14.18 -15.71 -1.77
C THR A 84 -14.65 -14.58 -2.68
N CYS A 85 -13.80 -13.57 -2.93
CA CYS A 85 -14.13 -12.49 -3.85
C CYS A 85 -14.45 -12.99 -5.27
N ALA A 86 -13.68 -13.98 -5.75
CA ALA A 86 -13.90 -14.56 -7.08
C ALA A 86 -15.20 -15.37 -7.16
N ILE A 87 -15.49 -16.16 -6.13
CA ILE A 87 -16.71 -17.00 -6.05
C ILE A 87 -17.97 -16.14 -5.92
N GLU A 88 -17.91 -15.10 -5.08
CA GLU A 88 -19.05 -14.22 -4.78
C GLU A 88 -19.21 -13.07 -5.80
N GLY A 89 -18.36 -13.00 -6.82
CA GLY A 89 -18.41 -11.95 -7.83
C GLY A 89 -18.16 -10.56 -7.26
N ALA A 90 -17.20 -10.41 -6.35
CA ALA A 90 -16.77 -9.14 -5.80
C ALA A 90 -15.49 -8.65 -6.50
N PRO A 91 -15.59 -7.92 -7.64
CA PRO A 91 -14.45 -7.55 -8.48
C PRO A 91 -13.65 -6.39 -7.89
N ILE A 92 -12.98 -6.64 -6.77
CA ILE A 92 -12.01 -5.71 -6.21
C ILE A 92 -10.73 -5.66 -7.04
N LYS A 93 -10.00 -4.55 -6.94
CA LYS A 93 -8.70 -4.37 -7.56
C LYS A 93 -7.64 -4.26 -6.48
N VAL A 94 -6.56 -5.01 -6.61
CA VAL A 94 -5.47 -5.03 -5.64
C VAL A 94 -4.22 -4.43 -6.27
N ALA A 95 -3.76 -3.32 -5.71
CA ALA A 95 -2.44 -2.77 -5.97
C ALA A 95 -1.47 -3.34 -4.93
N LEU A 96 -0.76 -4.40 -5.29
CA LEU A 96 0.23 -5.05 -4.44
C LEU A 96 1.58 -4.35 -4.59
N ILE A 97 2.02 -3.65 -3.54
CA ILE A 97 3.29 -2.93 -3.48
C ILE A 97 4.36 -3.89 -2.99
N ASN A 98 5.05 -4.52 -3.93
CA ASN A 98 6.00 -5.59 -3.68
C ASN A 98 7.43 -5.04 -3.65
N ASN A 99 7.95 -4.78 -2.46
CA ASN A 99 9.33 -4.38 -2.24
C ASN A 99 10.20 -5.51 -1.65
N GLY A 100 9.66 -6.71 -1.50
CA GLY A 100 10.35 -7.87 -0.92
C GLY A 100 10.69 -7.72 0.56
N ASN A 101 10.05 -6.78 1.28
CA ASN A 101 10.39 -6.47 2.66
C ASN A 101 9.16 -6.10 3.50
N LEU A 102 9.27 -6.32 4.82
CA LEU A 102 8.42 -5.62 5.78
C LEU A 102 8.90 -4.16 5.90
N GLY A 103 8.55 -3.34 4.88
CA GLY A 103 9.22 -2.09 4.58
C GLY A 103 9.20 -1.07 5.72
N MET A 104 8.07 -0.91 6.46
CA MET A 104 8.00 0.03 7.58
C MET A 104 8.89 -0.43 8.74
N VAL A 105 8.91 -1.72 9.06
CA VAL A 105 9.78 -2.25 10.12
C VAL A 105 11.25 -2.10 9.71
N ARG A 106 11.59 -2.38 8.46
CA ARG A 106 12.93 -2.16 7.90
C ARG A 106 13.33 -0.70 7.98
N GLN A 107 12.43 0.25 7.67
CA GLN A 107 12.69 1.67 7.82
C GLN A 107 13.03 2.06 9.27
N TRP A 108 12.32 1.51 10.25
CA TRP A 108 12.62 1.72 11.67
C TRP A 108 13.99 1.16 12.05
N GLN A 109 14.35 -0.01 11.54
CA GLN A 109 15.68 -0.59 11.76
C GLN A 109 16.77 0.31 11.16
N SER A 110 16.51 0.90 9.99
CA SER A 110 17.44 1.85 9.36
C SER A 110 17.63 3.12 10.20
N LEU A 111 16.54 3.66 10.75
CA LEU A 111 16.56 4.97 11.42
C LEU A 111 16.99 4.89 12.89
N PHE A 112 16.55 3.86 13.61
CA PHE A 112 16.66 3.82 15.07
C PHE A 112 17.56 2.71 15.60
N TYR A 113 17.90 1.71 14.75
CA TYR A 113 18.66 0.53 15.16
C TYR A 113 19.97 0.35 14.39
N GLN A 114 20.57 1.45 13.90
CA GLN A 114 21.88 1.44 13.22
C GLN A 114 21.95 0.45 12.04
N GLU A 115 20.86 0.33 11.29
CA GLU A 115 20.73 -0.58 10.14
C GLU A 115 20.87 -2.07 10.53
N ARG A 116 20.62 -2.41 11.78
CA ARG A 116 20.58 -3.79 12.24
C ARG A 116 19.29 -4.47 11.75
N TYR A 117 19.34 -4.94 10.52
CA TYR A 117 18.20 -5.63 9.91
C TYR A 117 18.03 -7.03 10.48
N SER A 118 16.80 -7.38 10.88
CA SER A 118 16.45 -8.68 11.41
C SER A 118 15.02 -9.03 11.05
N GLN A 119 14.81 -10.15 10.36
CA GLN A 119 13.51 -10.74 10.01
C GLN A 119 12.57 -9.80 9.21
N THR A 120 13.10 -8.86 8.46
CA THR A 120 12.33 -7.92 7.64
C THR A 120 12.48 -8.15 6.15
N ASP A 121 13.51 -8.87 5.73
CA ASP A 121 13.75 -9.23 4.35
C ASP A 121 12.95 -10.50 4.00
N LEU A 122 12.02 -10.37 3.05
CA LEU A 122 11.19 -11.46 2.57
C LEU A 122 11.79 -12.14 1.33
N ALA A 123 12.80 -11.51 0.71
CA ALA A 123 13.30 -11.87 -0.61
C ALA A 123 14.69 -12.55 -0.56
N THR A 124 15.63 -12.01 0.19
CA THR A 124 17.06 -12.36 0.06
C THR A 124 17.42 -13.74 0.61
N HIS A 125 16.74 -14.18 1.67
CA HIS A 125 17.01 -15.48 2.31
C HIS A 125 16.22 -16.63 1.70
N SER A 126 15.28 -16.34 0.80
CA SER A 126 14.48 -17.34 0.13
C SER A 126 14.50 -17.12 -1.38
N HIS A 127 15.15 -18.01 -2.10
CA HIS A 127 15.00 -18.09 -3.56
C HIS A 127 13.58 -18.53 -4.00
N ARG A 128 12.61 -18.54 -3.07
CA ARG A 128 11.25 -19.04 -3.26
C ARG A 128 10.22 -18.05 -2.76
N ILE A 129 10.31 -16.80 -3.28
CA ILE A 129 9.26 -15.80 -3.08
C ILE A 129 8.01 -16.28 -3.84
N PRO A 130 6.82 -16.10 -3.27
CA PRO A 130 5.59 -16.37 -4.02
C PRO A 130 5.55 -15.58 -5.32
N ASP A 131 5.21 -16.24 -6.41
CA ASP A 131 4.79 -15.55 -7.63
C ASP A 131 3.35 -15.07 -7.43
N PHE A 132 3.18 -13.81 -7.11
CA PHE A 132 1.86 -13.26 -6.76
C PHE A 132 0.90 -13.23 -7.93
N VAL A 133 1.39 -13.19 -9.16
CA VAL A 133 0.55 -13.31 -10.37
C VAL A 133 -0.06 -14.70 -10.44
N LYS A 134 0.77 -15.74 -10.35
CA LYS A 134 0.29 -17.13 -10.35
C LYS A 134 -0.61 -17.44 -9.15
N LEU A 135 -0.29 -16.86 -7.98
CA LEU A 135 -1.14 -16.99 -6.79
C LEU A 135 -2.53 -16.39 -7.02
N ALA A 136 -2.59 -15.19 -7.58
CA ALA A 136 -3.84 -14.54 -7.93
C ALA A 136 -4.66 -15.38 -8.92
N GLU A 137 -4.03 -15.89 -9.98
CA GLU A 137 -4.67 -16.77 -10.96
C GLU A 137 -5.21 -18.06 -10.34
N ALA A 138 -4.43 -18.68 -9.44
CA ALA A 138 -4.85 -19.88 -8.71
C ALA A 138 -6.06 -19.63 -7.80
N LEU A 139 -6.25 -18.40 -7.32
CA LEU A 139 -7.40 -17.96 -6.51
C LEU A 139 -8.59 -17.47 -7.36
N GLY A 140 -8.55 -17.62 -8.70
CA GLY A 140 -9.62 -17.23 -9.62
C GLY A 140 -9.62 -15.75 -10.02
N CYS A 141 -8.55 -15.03 -9.72
CA CYS A 141 -8.37 -13.62 -10.09
C CYS A 141 -7.62 -13.47 -11.41
N VAL A 142 -7.57 -12.25 -11.94
CA VAL A 142 -6.60 -11.88 -12.97
C VAL A 142 -5.33 -11.39 -12.29
N GLY A 143 -4.18 -11.96 -12.66
CA GLY A 143 -2.86 -11.52 -12.20
C GLY A 143 -2.18 -10.66 -13.26
N LEU A 144 -1.71 -9.48 -12.89
CA LEU A 144 -0.92 -8.57 -13.71
C LEU A 144 0.39 -8.25 -13.00
N ARG A 145 1.45 -7.90 -13.76
CA ARG A 145 2.72 -7.45 -13.19
C ARG A 145 3.15 -6.15 -13.83
N CYS A 146 3.70 -5.25 -13.01
CA CYS A 146 4.28 -3.98 -13.44
C CYS A 146 5.68 -3.84 -12.83
N GLU A 147 6.70 -3.80 -13.69
CA GLU A 147 8.11 -3.72 -13.29
C GLU A 147 8.75 -2.38 -13.68
N ARG A 148 8.06 -1.56 -14.50
CA ARG A 148 8.60 -0.31 -15.03
C ARG A 148 7.62 0.82 -14.77
N GLU A 149 8.15 2.00 -14.50
CA GLU A 149 7.35 3.19 -14.20
C GLU A 149 6.46 3.61 -15.39
N GLU A 150 6.97 3.49 -16.61
CA GLU A 150 6.23 3.83 -17.82
C GLU A 150 4.97 2.98 -18.05
N ASP A 151 4.91 1.75 -17.50
CA ASP A 151 3.79 0.83 -17.66
C ASP A 151 2.68 1.05 -16.61
N VAL A 152 2.92 1.85 -15.58
CA VAL A 152 2.01 2.03 -14.44
C VAL A 152 0.61 2.45 -14.86
N VAL A 153 0.51 3.43 -15.76
CA VAL A 153 -0.79 3.97 -16.21
C VAL A 153 -1.56 2.91 -17.00
N ASP A 154 -0.89 2.20 -17.88
CA ASP A 154 -1.51 1.20 -18.75
C ASP A 154 -2.02 0.00 -17.95
N VAL A 155 -1.22 -0.49 -16.99
CA VAL A 155 -1.62 -1.64 -16.18
C VAL A 155 -2.79 -1.31 -15.22
N ILE A 156 -2.83 -0.08 -14.68
CA ILE A 156 -3.97 0.38 -13.88
C ILE A 156 -5.24 0.43 -14.74
N ASN A 157 -5.16 1.00 -15.94
CA ASN A 157 -6.31 1.06 -16.86
C ASN A 157 -6.75 -0.34 -17.31
N GLN A 158 -5.81 -1.26 -17.56
CA GLN A 158 -6.12 -2.66 -17.84
C GLN A 158 -6.90 -3.31 -16.69
N ALA A 159 -6.47 -3.12 -15.45
CA ALA A 159 -7.17 -3.64 -14.28
C ALA A 159 -8.57 -3.04 -14.13
N ARG A 160 -8.74 -1.75 -14.40
CA ARG A 160 -10.04 -1.06 -14.35
C ARG A 160 -11.04 -1.58 -15.38
N ALA A 161 -10.56 -2.01 -16.53
CA ALA A 161 -11.41 -2.58 -17.59
C ALA A 161 -12.01 -3.96 -17.21
N ILE A 162 -11.41 -4.68 -16.24
CA ILE A 162 -11.85 -6.00 -15.81
C ILE A 162 -12.80 -5.84 -14.62
N ASN A 163 -14.08 -6.14 -14.79
CA ASN A 163 -15.12 -5.94 -13.78
C ASN A 163 -15.97 -7.19 -13.49
N ASP A 164 -15.56 -8.35 -14.01
CA ASP A 164 -16.23 -9.62 -13.78
C ASP A 164 -15.60 -10.47 -12.68
N ARG A 165 -14.37 -10.14 -12.25
CA ARG A 165 -13.61 -10.84 -11.22
C ARG A 165 -12.56 -9.95 -10.57
N PRO A 166 -11.95 -10.35 -9.43
CA PRO A 166 -10.86 -9.59 -8.82
C PRO A 166 -9.62 -9.54 -9.71
N VAL A 167 -8.85 -8.46 -9.57
CA VAL A 167 -7.57 -8.26 -10.26
C VAL A 167 -6.49 -7.98 -9.25
N VAL A 168 -5.33 -8.60 -9.37
CA VAL A 168 -4.14 -8.30 -8.57
C VAL A 168 -3.05 -7.79 -9.51
N ILE A 169 -2.54 -6.59 -9.24
CA ILE A 169 -1.37 -6.04 -9.93
C ILE A 169 -0.18 -6.14 -8.98
N ASP A 170 0.80 -6.95 -9.33
CA ASP A 170 2.08 -7.05 -8.62
C ASP A 170 3.01 -5.94 -9.10
N PHE A 171 3.05 -4.81 -8.37
CA PHE A 171 3.96 -3.70 -8.63
C PHE A 171 5.31 -3.97 -7.96
N ILE A 172 6.32 -4.26 -8.74
CA ILE A 172 7.69 -4.45 -8.25
C ILE A 172 8.32 -3.08 -8.00
N VAL A 173 8.66 -2.80 -6.74
CA VAL A 173 9.19 -1.51 -6.33
C VAL A 173 10.50 -1.64 -5.56
N GLY A 174 11.26 -0.55 -5.49
CA GLY A 174 12.54 -0.53 -4.78
C GLY A 174 12.40 -0.75 -3.26
N ALA A 175 13.31 -1.52 -2.68
CA ALA A 175 13.31 -1.89 -1.26
C ALA A 175 13.77 -0.75 -0.32
N ASP A 176 14.49 0.24 -0.85
CA ASP A 176 15.16 1.28 -0.05
C ASP A 176 14.35 2.58 0.11
N ALA A 177 13.18 2.65 -0.54
CA ALA A 177 12.30 3.79 -0.40
C ALA A 177 11.81 3.94 1.06
N GLN A 178 11.84 5.17 1.57
CA GLN A 178 11.40 5.51 2.92
C GLN A 178 10.25 6.49 2.89
N VAL A 179 9.38 6.41 3.88
CA VAL A 179 8.26 7.35 4.05
C VAL A 179 8.77 8.62 4.72
N TRP A 180 8.53 9.74 4.08
CA TRP A 180 8.80 11.08 4.57
C TRP A 180 7.67 12.05 4.19
N PRO A 181 7.35 13.06 4.99
CA PRO A 181 7.86 13.31 6.35
C PRO A 181 7.36 12.26 7.35
N MET A 182 8.02 12.14 8.50
CA MET A 182 7.66 11.18 9.54
C MET A 182 7.81 11.79 10.94
N VAL A 183 6.86 11.49 11.82
CA VAL A 183 6.93 11.74 13.26
C VAL A 183 7.21 10.41 13.95
N ALA A 184 8.32 10.31 14.68
CA ALA A 184 8.67 9.09 15.38
C ALA A 184 7.72 8.86 16.59
N ALA A 185 7.45 7.60 16.90
CA ALA A 185 6.62 7.25 18.07
C ALA A 185 7.24 7.83 19.36
N GLY A 186 6.41 8.46 20.18
CA GLY A 186 6.84 9.09 21.44
C GLY A 186 7.45 10.48 21.31
N THR A 187 7.45 11.07 20.10
CA THR A 187 7.90 12.45 19.87
C THR A 187 6.72 13.39 19.61
N SER A 188 6.96 14.70 19.76
CA SER A 188 5.99 15.74 19.39
C SER A 188 5.86 15.88 17.87
N ASN A 189 4.72 16.41 17.40
CA ASN A 189 4.56 16.79 16.00
C ASN A 189 5.56 17.87 15.55
N ASP A 190 6.06 18.68 16.48
CA ASP A 190 7.10 19.67 16.21
C ASP A 190 8.47 19.03 15.90
N GLU A 191 8.61 17.74 16.19
CA GLU A 191 9.82 16.95 15.92
C GLU A 191 9.74 16.16 14.61
N ILE A 192 8.86 16.58 13.70
CA ILE A 192 8.71 15.97 12.38
C ILE A 192 10.04 15.97 11.60
N GLN A 193 10.35 14.88 10.95
CA GLN A 193 11.53 14.73 10.10
C GLN A 193 11.11 14.71 8.64
N ALA A 194 11.69 15.60 7.82
CA ALA A 194 11.43 15.64 6.37
C ALA A 194 12.28 14.65 5.58
N ALA A 195 13.45 14.27 6.14
CA ALA A 195 14.35 13.23 5.66
C ALA A 195 15.20 12.74 6.83
N ARG A 196 16.05 11.73 6.63
CA ARG A 196 16.93 11.20 7.68
C ARG A 196 17.77 12.32 8.30
N GLY A 197 17.52 12.63 9.56
CA GLY A 197 18.23 13.68 10.32
C GLY A 197 17.96 15.12 9.89
N ILE A 198 16.97 15.35 9.02
CA ILE A 198 16.58 16.68 8.55
C ILE A 198 15.21 17.02 9.12
N ARG A 199 15.16 18.11 9.90
CA ARG A 199 13.90 18.71 10.38
C ARG A 199 13.52 19.88 9.47
N PRO A 200 12.23 20.05 9.11
CA PRO A 200 11.81 21.27 8.44
C PRO A 200 12.00 22.47 9.36
N LEU A 201 12.38 23.61 8.78
CA LEU A 201 12.34 24.89 9.48
C LEU A 201 10.89 25.39 9.41
N PHE A 202 10.28 25.64 10.56
CA PHE A 202 9.01 26.33 10.65
C PHE A 202 9.28 27.85 10.72
N ASP A 203 8.42 28.65 10.11
CA ASP A 203 8.61 30.10 9.96
C ASP A 203 8.86 30.83 11.31
N ASP A 204 8.34 30.30 12.41
CA ASP A 204 8.52 30.87 13.78
C ASP A 204 9.94 30.68 14.34
N GLU A 205 10.76 29.78 13.78
CA GLU A 205 12.15 29.57 14.24
C GLU A 205 13.16 30.51 13.55
N SER A 206 12.75 31.17 12.45
CA SER A 206 13.63 32.06 11.68
C SER A 206 13.81 33.45 12.33
N GLU A 207 12.95 33.85 13.29
CA GLU A 207 12.99 35.15 13.95
C GLU A 207 13.76 35.18 15.31
N GLY A 208 14.27 34.05 15.76
CA GLY A 208 14.86 33.88 17.11
C GLY A 208 16.36 34.01 17.23
N HIS A 209 17.13 34.31 16.16
CA HIS A 209 18.57 34.46 16.21
C HIS A 209 19.01 35.71 15.46
N ALA A 210 18.82 36.87 16.10
CA ALA A 210 19.51 38.12 15.82
C ALA A 210 20.22 38.62 17.08
#